data_ccd17df7df7832dacd6501572b1940e1
#
_entry.id   ccd17df7df7832dacd6501572b1940e1
#
_cell.length_a   1.000
_cell.length_b   1.000
_cell.length_c   1.000
_cell.angle_alpha   90.00
_cell.angle_beta   90.00
_cell.angle_gamma   90.00
#
_symmetry.space_group_name_H-M   'P 1'
#
loop_
_entity.id
_entity.type
_entity.pdbx_description
1 polymer ?
#
loop_
_entity_poly.entity_id
_entity_poly.type
_entity_poly.pdbx_seq_one_letter_code
_entity_poly.pdbx_strand_id
1 'polypeptide(L)'
;MAGVLMSELSLKGKSPLTDLVRREGRFALEPIPNLYFTRDPFASIGTGVSLNKMYSETRRRETIYARYILGYHPDFAGQVPLYYTPDMPFCIEGGDVLNLSESVLAVGLSQRTSPEAVELLSANMFSDPGCKIRTVLALDIPDIRAFMHLDTVLTQVDTGKFVMHPGIRETLRIYEITPGNGPKAIRARELTQPLEDIFREKLELDSVSLIRLSLIH
;
A
#
# COMPACT_ATOMS: atom_id res chain seq x y z
N MET A 1 -18.45 -19.05 8.19
CA MET A 1 -18.31 -18.00 7.15
C MET A 1 -16.87 -17.89 6.63
N ALA A 2 -15.84 -17.86 7.48
CA ALA A 2 -14.44 -17.83 7.03
C ALA A 2 -14.07 -18.95 6.05
N GLY A 3 -14.47 -20.19 6.30
CA GLY A 3 -14.22 -21.32 5.40
C GLY A 3 -14.84 -21.16 4.01
N VAL A 4 -15.99 -20.45 3.91
CA VAL A 4 -16.64 -20.16 2.64
C VAL A 4 -15.89 -19.09 1.84
N LEU A 5 -15.24 -18.14 2.52
CA LEU A 5 -14.46 -17.07 1.87
C LEU A 5 -13.11 -17.57 1.36
N MET A 6 -12.59 -18.63 1.97
CA MET A 6 -11.29 -19.22 1.64
C MET A 6 -11.38 -20.46 0.75
N SER A 7 -12.58 -21.04 0.60
CA SER A 7 -12.81 -22.24 -0.21
C SER A 7 -13.65 -21.94 -1.45
N GLU A 8 -13.47 -22.79 -2.44
CA GLU A 8 -14.28 -22.80 -3.65
C GLU A 8 -15.69 -23.31 -3.34
N LEU A 9 -16.69 -22.47 -3.54
CA LEU A 9 -18.09 -22.90 -3.56
C LEU A 9 -18.48 -23.21 -5.00
N SER A 10 -18.52 -24.49 -5.32
CA SER A 10 -19.04 -24.97 -6.59
C SER A 10 -20.56 -24.83 -6.64
N LEU A 11 -21.07 -24.06 -7.59
CA LEU A 11 -22.49 -24.08 -7.94
C LEU A 11 -22.74 -25.34 -8.75
N LYS A 12 -23.37 -26.33 -8.15
CA LYS A 12 -23.96 -27.43 -8.91
C LYS A 12 -25.11 -26.86 -9.71
N GLY A 13 -24.90 -26.70 -11.02
CA GLY A 13 -25.94 -26.28 -11.95
C GLY A 13 -27.05 -27.30 -12.00
N LYS A 14 -28.30 -26.82 -12.05
CA LYS A 14 -29.47 -27.66 -12.33
C LYS A 14 -29.83 -27.67 -13.83
N SER A 15 -28.95 -27.15 -14.69
CA SER A 15 -29.20 -27.08 -16.12
C SER A 15 -28.24 -27.98 -16.89
N PRO A 16 -28.73 -29.02 -17.58
CA PRO A 16 -27.90 -29.97 -18.30
C PRO A 16 -26.98 -29.31 -19.34
N LEU A 17 -27.45 -28.25 -20.01
CA LEU A 17 -26.68 -27.52 -20.99
C LEU A 17 -25.55 -26.72 -20.34
N THR A 18 -25.79 -26.12 -19.17
CA THR A 18 -24.78 -25.40 -18.41
C THR A 18 -23.66 -26.32 -17.95
N ASP A 19 -24.00 -27.52 -17.52
CA ASP A 19 -23.04 -28.54 -17.05
C ASP A 19 -22.21 -29.11 -18.22
N LEU A 20 -22.81 -29.21 -19.43
CA LEU A 20 -22.12 -29.66 -20.63
C LEU A 20 -21.17 -28.59 -21.21
N VAL A 21 -21.57 -27.34 -21.20
CA VAL A 21 -20.80 -26.22 -21.78
C VAL A 21 -19.68 -25.75 -20.83
N ARG A 22 -19.88 -25.89 -19.54
CA ARG A 22 -18.94 -25.43 -18.50
C ARG A 22 -18.28 -26.61 -17.84
N ARG A 23 -17.19 -27.07 -18.45
CA ARG A 23 -16.33 -28.14 -17.91
C ARG A 23 -15.62 -27.76 -16.60
N GLU A 24 -15.56 -26.47 -16.27
CA GLU A 24 -14.99 -25.97 -15.03
C GLU A 24 -16.11 -25.48 -14.13
N GLY A 25 -16.13 -25.92 -12.88
CA GLY A 25 -17.13 -25.54 -11.88
C GLY A 25 -17.18 -24.01 -11.72
N ARG A 26 -18.38 -23.44 -11.77
CA ARG A 26 -18.58 -22.06 -11.37
C ARG A 26 -18.47 -21.95 -9.86
N PHE A 27 -17.60 -21.09 -9.41
CA PHE A 27 -17.58 -20.72 -8.01
C PHE A 27 -18.74 -19.75 -7.71
N ALA A 28 -19.46 -19.99 -6.63
CA ALA A 28 -20.38 -18.99 -6.09
C ALA A 28 -19.61 -17.80 -5.53
N LEU A 29 -18.40 -18.05 -5.03
CA LEU A 29 -17.44 -17.07 -4.55
C LEU A 29 -16.06 -17.49 -5.05
N GLU A 30 -15.35 -16.56 -5.67
CA GLU A 30 -13.95 -16.77 -6.01
C GLU A 30 -13.11 -16.99 -4.74
N PRO A 31 -12.11 -17.87 -4.76
CA PRO A 31 -11.23 -18.08 -3.62
C PRO A 31 -10.45 -16.80 -3.26
N ILE A 32 -9.94 -16.74 -2.03
CA ILE A 32 -9.03 -15.68 -1.56
C ILE A 32 -7.64 -16.31 -1.37
N PRO A 33 -6.83 -16.46 -2.43
CA PRO A 33 -5.64 -17.30 -2.39
C PRO A 33 -4.49 -16.69 -1.59
N ASN A 34 -4.46 -15.37 -1.44
CA ASN A 34 -3.33 -14.63 -0.87
C ASN A 34 -3.61 -14.00 0.50
N LEU A 35 -4.61 -14.52 1.23
CA LEU A 35 -5.06 -13.94 2.49
C LEU A 35 -3.97 -13.88 3.59
N TYR A 36 -2.92 -14.69 3.49
CA TYR A 36 -1.79 -14.67 4.41
C TYR A 36 -0.87 -13.45 4.23
N PHE A 37 -0.95 -12.74 3.11
CA PHE A 37 -0.29 -11.45 2.91
C PHE A 37 -1.15 -10.32 3.52
N THR A 38 -1.05 -10.16 4.83
CA THR A 38 -1.90 -9.20 5.56
C THR A 38 -1.51 -7.74 5.33
N ARG A 39 -0.29 -7.49 4.84
CA ARG A 39 0.23 -6.14 4.61
C ARG A 39 -0.47 -5.42 3.45
N ASP A 40 -0.71 -6.12 2.34
CA ASP A 40 -1.21 -5.49 1.12
C ASP A 40 -2.65 -4.94 1.24
N PRO A 41 -3.60 -5.65 1.91
CA PRO A 41 -4.98 -5.19 2.03
C PRO A 41 -5.18 -3.94 2.89
N PHE A 42 -4.29 -3.66 3.82
CA PHE A 42 -4.34 -2.44 4.64
C PHE A 42 -2.98 -2.08 5.23
N ALA A 43 -2.79 -0.79 5.51
CA ALA A 43 -1.58 -0.28 6.14
C ALA A 43 -1.94 0.67 7.28
N SER A 44 -1.32 0.49 8.45
CA SER A 44 -1.40 1.46 9.54
C SER A 44 -0.51 2.66 9.22
N ILE A 45 -1.03 3.87 9.38
CA ILE A 45 -0.33 5.12 9.11
C ILE A 45 -0.60 6.08 10.25
N GLY A 46 0.41 6.35 11.06
CA GLY A 46 0.25 7.18 12.26
C GLY A 46 -0.87 6.64 13.16
N THR A 47 -1.92 7.43 13.38
CA THR A 47 -3.09 7.08 14.20
C THR A 47 -4.23 6.44 13.42
N GLY A 48 -4.11 6.35 12.09
CA GLY A 48 -5.17 5.85 11.21
C GLY A 48 -4.73 4.69 10.33
N VAL A 49 -5.57 4.36 9.36
CA VAL A 49 -5.40 3.21 8.47
C VAL A 49 -5.74 3.60 7.04
N SER A 50 -4.92 3.14 6.10
CA SER A 50 -5.30 2.99 4.70
C SER A 50 -5.90 1.60 4.51
N LEU A 51 -7.21 1.51 4.28
CA LEU A 51 -7.87 0.29 3.87
C LEU A 51 -7.86 0.26 2.34
N ASN A 52 -7.03 -0.59 1.78
CA ASN A 52 -6.55 -0.45 0.42
C ASN A 52 -7.54 -0.93 -0.65
N LYS A 53 -7.44 -0.33 -1.83
CA LYS A 53 -8.05 -0.86 -3.04
C LYS A 53 -7.00 -1.66 -3.81
N MET A 54 -7.12 -2.98 -3.73
CA MET A 54 -6.20 -3.89 -4.40
C MET A 54 -6.25 -3.72 -5.92
N TYR A 55 -5.09 -3.74 -6.56
CA TYR A 55 -4.94 -3.70 -8.01
C TYR A 55 -5.59 -4.91 -8.68
N SER A 56 -5.25 -6.11 -8.21
CA SER A 56 -5.83 -7.36 -8.72
C SER A 56 -7.27 -7.52 -8.24
N GLU A 57 -8.19 -7.72 -9.18
CA GLU A 57 -9.61 -7.94 -8.88
C GLU A 57 -9.83 -9.15 -7.97
N THR A 58 -9.08 -10.24 -8.19
CA THR A 58 -9.12 -11.44 -7.36
C THR A 58 -8.78 -11.17 -5.90
N ARG A 59 -7.87 -10.20 -5.64
CA ARG A 59 -7.42 -9.83 -4.31
C ARG A 59 -8.31 -8.78 -3.60
N ARG A 60 -9.22 -8.12 -4.31
CA ARG A 60 -10.07 -7.04 -3.73
C ARG A 60 -10.87 -7.50 -2.52
N ARG A 61 -11.22 -8.79 -2.44
CA ARG A 61 -11.96 -9.35 -1.31
C ARG A 61 -11.10 -9.60 -0.06
N GLU A 62 -9.78 -9.52 -0.17
CA GLU A 62 -8.88 -9.68 0.98
C GLU A 62 -9.10 -8.58 2.04
N THR A 63 -9.59 -7.40 1.62
CA THR A 63 -9.86 -6.27 2.51
C THR A 63 -11.08 -6.48 3.41
N ILE A 64 -11.91 -7.50 3.16
CA ILE A 64 -13.17 -7.73 3.90
C ILE A 64 -12.92 -7.89 5.40
N TYR A 65 -11.86 -8.58 5.82
CA TYR A 65 -11.56 -8.80 7.25
C TYR A 65 -11.23 -7.49 7.96
N ALA A 66 -10.31 -6.71 7.39
CA ALA A 66 -9.96 -5.41 7.95
C ALA A 66 -11.16 -4.45 7.96
N ARG A 67 -11.99 -4.46 6.91
CA ARG A 67 -13.23 -3.66 6.85
C ARG A 67 -14.17 -3.98 8.00
N TYR A 68 -14.39 -5.26 8.29
CA TYR A 68 -15.27 -5.66 9.39
C TYR A 68 -14.65 -5.40 10.76
N ILE A 69 -13.35 -5.64 10.93
CA ILE A 69 -12.64 -5.34 12.18
C ILE A 69 -12.71 -3.83 12.47
N LEU A 70 -12.30 -3.00 11.54
CA LEU A 70 -12.29 -1.54 11.72
C LEU A 70 -13.70 -0.93 11.83
N GLY A 71 -14.70 -1.57 11.22
CA GLY A 71 -16.08 -1.07 11.25
C GLY A 71 -16.90 -1.50 12.45
N TYR A 72 -16.56 -2.63 13.10
CA TYR A 72 -17.44 -3.25 14.11
C TYR A 72 -16.74 -3.70 15.40
N HIS A 73 -15.42 -3.84 15.43
CA HIS A 73 -14.72 -4.23 16.66
C HIS A 73 -14.74 -3.06 17.65
N PRO A 74 -15.09 -3.29 18.93
CA PRO A 74 -15.25 -2.21 19.93
C PRO A 74 -14.04 -1.30 20.07
N ASP A 75 -12.83 -1.85 19.94
CA ASP A 75 -11.59 -1.10 20.11
C ASP A 75 -11.23 -0.21 18.91
N PHE A 76 -11.87 -0.43 17.74
CA PHE A 76 -11.50 0.25 16.50
C PHE A 76 -12.65 1.04 15.86
N ALA A 77 -13.87 0.57 16.01
CA ALA A 77 -15.03 1.17 15.35
C ALA A 77 -15.25 2.63 15.81
N GLY A 78 -15.16 3.56 14.85
CA GLY A 78 -15.28 4.99 15.10
C GLY A 78 -14.10 5.65 15.82
N GLN A 79 -13.04 4.88 16.16
CA GLN A 79 -11.86 5.40 16.86
C GLN A 79 -10.64 5.52 15.95
N VAL A 80 -10.60 4.75 14.87
CA VAL A 80 -9.48 4.74 13.93
C VAL A 80 -9.86 5.47 12.64
N PRO A 81 -9.20 6.60 12.29
CA PRO A 81 -9.43 7.29 11.04
C PRO A 81 -9.10 6.40 9.83
N LEU A 82 -9.95 6.40 8.82
CA LEU A 82 -9.67 5.75 7.54
C LEU A 82 -9.21 6.79 6.53
N TYR A 83 -7.93 6.79 6.20
CA TYR A 83 -7.34 7.72 5.24
C TYR A 83 -7.57 7.30 3.79
N TYR A 84 -7.79 6.00 3.57
CA TYR A 84 -8.14 5.42 2.27
C TYR A 84 -9.18 4.32 2.44
N THR A 85 -10.01 4.09 1.43
CA THR A 85 -11.00 3.00 1.43
C THR A 85 -11.08 2.33 0.07
N PRO A 86 -11.50 1.04 -0.02
CA PRO A 86 -11.62 0.31 -1.28
C PRO A 86 -12.61 0.94 -2.28
N ASP A 87 -13.50 1.81 -1.81
CA ASP A 87 -14.50 2.49 -2.63
C ASP A 87 -13.92 3.69 -3.40
N MET A 88 -12.69 4.12 -3.06
CA MET A 88 -11.97 5.16 -3.79
C MET A 88 -11.54 4.69 -5.18
N PRO A 89 -11.36 5.62 -6.15
CA PRO A 89 -11.24 5.24 -7.57
C PRO A 89 -9.94 4.51 -7.93
N PHE A 90 -8.84 4.82 -7.25
CA PHE A 90 -7.49 4.40 -7.63
C PHE A 90 -6.96 3.25 -6.76
N CYS A 91 -5.99 2.49 -7.28
CA CYS A 91 -5.41 1.36 -6.55
C CYS A 91 -4.24 1.80 -5.67
N ILE A 92 -4.15 1.19 -4.49
CA ILE A 92 -3.03 1.29 -3.55
C ILE A 92 -2.90 -0.03 -2.80
N GLU A 93 -1.68 -0.49 -2.58
CA GLU A 93 -1.39 -1.70 -1.80
C GLU A 93 -0.38 -1.40 -0.69
N GLY A 94 -0.53 -2.06 0.46
CA GLY A 94 0.26 -1.76 1.66
C GLY A 94 1.74 -2.13 1.58
N GLY A 95 2.13 -2.98 0.62
CA GLY A 95 3.54 -3.24 0.32
C GLY A 95 4.28 -2.01 -0.22
N ASP A 96 3.54 -1.02 -0.72
CA ASP A 96 4.08 0.27 -1.14
C ASP A 96 4.13 1.31 -0.02
N VAL A 97 3.56 1.04 1.16
CA VAL A 97 3.43 2.02 2.25
C VAL A 97 4.42 1.72 3.37
N LEU A 98 5.38 2.61 3.60
CA LEU A 98 6.41 2.50 4.62
C LEU A 98 6.39 3.70 5.56
N ASN A 99 6.09 3.47 6.84
CA ASN A 99 6.25 4.50 7.87
C ASN A 99 7.75 4.65 8.18
N LEU A 100 8.36 5.76 7.77
CA LEU A 100 9.78 6.02 8.01
C LEU A 100 10.03 6.70 9.38
N SER A 101 9.09 7.56 9.79
CA SER A 101 9.10 8.20 11.10
C SER A 101 7.66 8.60 11.50
N GLU A 102 7.50 9.25 12.64
CA GLU A 102 6.20 9.81 13.04
C GLU A 102 5.67 10.90 12.09
N SER A 103 6.54 11.55 11.33
CA SER A 103 6.20 12.69 10.46
C SER A 103 6.39 12.42 8.97
N VAL A 104 7.05 11.31 8.60
CA VAL A 104 7.42 10.97 7.22
C VAL A 104 6.92 9.60 6.83
N LEU A 105 6.15 9.56 5.76
CA LEU A 105 5.69 8.35 5.08
C LEU A 105 6.41 8.23 3.73
N ALA A 106 6.89 7.03 3.39
CA ALA A 106 7.29 6.72 2.02
C ALA A 106 6.21 5.87 1.35
N VAL A 107 5.89 6.19 0.09
CA VAL A 107 4.92 5.43 -0.70
C VAL A 107 5.49 5.16 -2.09
N GLY A 108 5.51 3.88 -2.47
CA GLY A 108 5.93 3.48 -3.82
C GLY A 108 4.87 3.86 -4.86
N LEU A 109 5.32 4.45 -5.97
CA LEU A 109 4.54 4.50 -7.20
C LEU A 109 4.94 3.27 -8.01
N SER A 110 4.00 2.35 -8.17
CA SER A 110 4.25 1.03 -8.73
C SER A 110 3.10 0.60 -9.64
N GLN A 111 3.18 -0.59 -10.20
CA GLN A 111 2.04 -1.20 -10.90
C GLN A 111 0.80 -1.32 -10.01
N ARG A 112 0.99 -1.39 -8.68
CA ARG A 112 -0.07 -1.65 -7.70
C ARG A 112 -0.59 -0.39 -7.03
N THR A 113 0.17 0.70 -7.05
CA THR A 113 -0.16 1.96 -6.39
C THR A 113 0.02 3.12 -7.37
N SER A 114 -1.09 3.77 -7.70
CA SER A 114 -1.08 4.88 -8.64
C SER A 114 -0.76 6.21 -7.96
N PRO A 115 -0.21 7.19 -8.70
CA PRO A 115 0.05 8.55 -8.18
C PRO A 115 -1.21 9.21 -7.59
N GLU A 116 -2.35 9.07 -8.24
CA GLU A 116 -3.61 9.66 -7.80
C GLU A 116 -4.10 9.07 -6.47
N ALA A 117 -3.82 7.78 -6.23
CA ALA A 117 -4.12 7.15 -4.93
C ALA A 117 -3.27 7.77 -3.82
N VAL A 118 -1.99 8.02 -4.09
CA VAL A 118 -1.06 8.66 -3.14
C VAL A 118 -1.47 10.10 -2.86
N GLU A 119 -1.93 10.85 -3.86
CA GLU A 119 -2.46 12.20 -3.68
C GLU A 119 -3.71 12.21 -2.78
N LEU A 120 -4.68 11.32 -3.03
CA LEU A 120 -5.88 11.20 -2.21
C LEU A 120 -5.56 10.78 -0.77
N LEU A 121 -4.69 9.79 -0.60
CA LEU A 121 -4.21 9.37 0.71
C LEU A 121 -3.58 10.53 1.47
N SER A 122 -2.66 11.25 0.83
CA SER A 122 -1.95 12.40 1.41
C SER A 122 -2.92 13.51 1.81
N ALA A 123 -3.86 13.87 0.93
CA ALA A 123 -4.86 14.90 1.20
C ALA A 123 -5.74 14.56 2.41
N ASN A 124 -6.15 13.29 2.53
CA ASN A 124 -6.97 12.85 3.66
C ASN A 124 -6.17 12.83 4.98
N MET A 125 -4.93 12.31 4.98
CA MET A 125 -4.05 12.31 6.15
C MET A 125 -3.75 13.74 6.63
N PHE A 126 -3.39 14.64 5.72
CA PHE A 126 -3.04 16.03 6.08
C PHE A 126 -4.24 16.82 6.59
N SER A 127 -5.45 16.38 6.27
CA SER A 127 -6.69 17.01 6.78
C SER A 127 -7.07 16.54 8.18
N ASP A 128 -6.47 15.45 8.67
CA ASP A 128 -6.69 14.96 10.03
C ASP A 128 -5.72 15.65 11.02
N PRO A 129 -6.24 16.46 11.98
CA PRO A 129 -5.40 17.10 12.99
C PRO A 129 -4.64 16.11 13.89
N GLY A 130 -5.16 14.88 14.05
CA GLY A 130 -4.54 13.81 14.84
C GLY A 130 -3.36 13.13 14.11
N CYS A 131 -3.28 13.24 12.80
CA CYS A 131 -2.19 12.68 12.02
C CYS A 131 -0.94 13.54 12.14
N LYS A 132 0.18 12.94 12.53
CA LYS A 132 1.48 13.63 12.63
C LYS A 132 2.25 13.65 11.31
N ILE A 133 1.88 12.83 10.33
CA ILE A 133 2.55 12.80 9.03
C ILE A 133 2.37 14.15 8.33
N ARG A 134 3.47 14.77 7.91
CA ARG A 134 3.51 16.06 7.20
C ARG A 134 4.29 16.00 5.89
N THR A 135 5.02 14.91 5.68
CA THR A 135 5.76 14.68 4.44
C THR A 135 5.46 13.27 3.93
N VAL A 136 5.06 13.18 2.67
CA VAL A 136 4.99 11.91 1.94
C VAL A 136 6.08 11.95 0.88
N LEU A 137 6.96 10.95 0.90
CA LEU A 137 7.94 10.72 -0.15
C LEU A 137 7.37 9.69 -1.11
N ALA A 138 6.98 10.10 -2.30
CA ALA A 138 6.52 9.21 -3.35
C ALA A 138 7.74 8.75 -4.17
N LEU A 139 8.01 7.45 -4.17
CA LEU A 139 9.16 6.83 -4.81
C LEU A 139 8.69 6.12 -6.09
N ASP A 140 9.09 6.64 -7.25
CA ASP A 140 8.72 6.09 -8.56
C ASP A 140 9.63 4.89 -8.89
N ILE A 141 9.15 3.70 -8.62
CA ILE A 141 9.90 2.46 -8.86
C ILE A 141 9.60 1.93 -10.27
N PRO A 142 10.60 1.31 -10.94
CA PRO A 142 10.39 0.77 -12.28
C PRO A 142 9.25 -0.25 -12.33
N ASP A 143 8.34 -0.11 -13.30
CA ASP A 143 7.21 -1.03 -13.53
C ASP A 143 7.71 -2.34 -14.16
N ILE A 144 8.36 -3.16 -13.33
CA ILE A 144 8.75 -4.52 -13.69
C ILE A 144 8.25 -5.49 -12.63
N ARG A 145 7.87 -6.69 -13.05
CA ARG A 145 7.29 -7.70 -12.15
C ARG A 145 8.16 -8.03 -10.93
N ALA A 146 9.48 -7.89 -11.04
CA ALA A 146 10.42 -8.12 -9.94
C ALA A 146 10.33 -7.05 -8.83
N PHE A 147 9.81 -5.86 -9.15
CA PHE A 147 9.69 -4.72 -8.23
C PHE A 147 8.22 -4.40 -7.94
N MET A 148 7.51 -5.43 -7.55
CA MET A 148 6.05 -5.41 -7.40
C MET A 148 5.55 -4.33 -6.43
N HIS A 149 6.30 -4.11 -5.34
CA HIS A 149 6.02 -3.11 -4.30
C HIS A 149 7.32 -2.46 -3.83
N LEU A 150 7.20 -1.31 -3.16
CA LEU A 150 8.33 -0.60 -2.58
C LEU A 150 9.12 -1.46 -1.59
N ASP A 151 8.45 -2.24 -0.74
CA ASP A 151 9.09 -3.09 0.26
C ASP A 151 9.93 -4.24 -0.33
N THR A 152 9.74 -4.57 -1.60
CA THR A 152 10.62 -5.53 -2.32
C THR A 152 11.94 -4.93 -2.76
N VAL A 153 12.04 -3.61 -2.83
CA VAL A 153 13.22 -2.90 -3.35
C VAL A 153 13.86 -1.95 -2.35
N LEU A 154 13.11 -1.54 -1.32
CA LEU A 154 13.56 -0.65 -0.26
C LEU A 154 12.89 -1.01 1.05
N THR A 155 13.67 -1.27 2.10
CA THR A 155 13.14 -1.58 3.44
C THR A 155 13.99 -0.91 4.51
N GLN A 156 13.35 -0.24 5.45
CA GLN A 156 14.00 0.26 6.66
C GLN A 156 14.21 -0.89 7.64
N VAL A 157 15.46 -1.12 8.05
CA VAL A 157 15.82 -2.20 8.97
C VAL A 157 16.26 -1.71 10.35
N ASP A 158 16.62 -0.42 10.44
CA ASP A 158 16.98 0.25 11.69
C ASP A 158 16.86 1.76 11.49
N THR A 159 16.96 2.55 12.57
CA THR A 159 17.03 4.00 12.48
C THR A 159 18.20 4.40 11.57
N GLY A 160 17.87 5.07 10.46
CA GLY A 160 18.86 5.49 9.47
C GLY A 160 19.53 4.38 8.65
N LYS A 161 19.07 3.12 8.75
CA LYS A 161 19.60 2.01 7.95
C LYS A 161 18.51 1.43 7.04
N PHE A 162 18.81 1.38 5.76
CA PHE A 162 17.89 0.90 4.73
C PHE A 162 18.56 -0.17 3.89
N VAL A 163 17.84 -1.23 3.59
CA VAL A 163 18.24 -2.21 2.58
C VAL A 163 17.60 -1.81 1.26
N MET A 164 18.42 -1.74 0.21
CA MET A 164 17.97 -1.33 -1.10
C MET A 164 18.45 -2.29 -2.20
N HIS A 165 17.55 -2.60 -3.12
CA HIS A 165 17.89 -3.35 -4.32
C HIS A 165 18.76 -2.49 -5.24
N PRO A 166 19.93 -2.98 -5.71
CA PRO A 166 20.85 -2.17 -6.50
C PRO A 166 20.25 -1.68 -7.83
N GLY A 167 19.31 -2.41 -8.41
CA GLY A 167 18.70 -2.10 -9.70
C GLY A 167 17.80 -0.87 -9.74
N ILE A 168 17.43 -0.28 -8.58
CA ILE A 168 16.59 0.93 -8.56
C ILE A 168 17.40 2.21 -8.36
N ARG A 169 18.67 2.12 -7.97
CA ARG A 169 19.44 3.27 -7.50
C ARG A 169 19.56 4.41 -8.51
N GLU A 170 19.75 4.08 -9.79
CA GLU A 170 20.00 5.07 -10.85
C GLU A 170 18.70 5.56 -11.52
N THR A 171 17.60 4.82 -11.33
CA THR A 171 16.33 5.09 -11.99
C THR A 171 15.27 5.65 -11.06
N LEU A 172 15.52 5.61 -9.75
CA LEU A 172 14.56 6.03 -8.73
C LEU A 172 14.34 7.55 -8.78
N ARG A 173 13.12 7.96 -9.07
CA ARG A 173 12.68 9.36 -8.94
C ARG A 173 11.90 9.50 -7.64
N ILE A 174 12.08 10.62 -6.97
CA ILE A 174 11.47 10.87 -5.67
C ILE A 174 10.73 12.18 -5.70
N TYR A 175 9.49 12.15 -5.24
CA TYR A 175 8.64 13.33 -5.13
C TYR A 175 8.28 13.56 -3.67
N GLU A 176 8.41 14.79 -3.23
CA GLU A 176 7.93 15.21 -1.91
C GLU A 176 6.52 15.77 -2.04
N ILE A 177 5.61 15.26 -1.22
CA ILE A 177 4.25 15.77 -1.10
C ILE A 177 4.07 16.32 0.30
N THR A 178 3.59 17.55 0.39
CA THR A 178 3.36 18.28 1.65
C THR A 178 1.97 18.93 1.65
N PRO A 179 1.44 19.33 2.82
CA PRO A 179 0.21 20.10 2.89
C PRO A 179 0.26 21.39 2.03
N GLY A 180 -0.79 21.63 1.28
CA GLY A 180 -0.99 22.85 0.51
C GLY A 180 -1.77 23.92 1.27
N ASN A 181 -2.17 24.97 0.56
CA ASN A 181 -2.99 26.04 1.11
C ASN A 181 -4.47 25.72 0.89
N GLY A 182 -5.16 25.28 1.93
CA GLY A 182 -6.59 25.01 1.91
C GLY A 182 -6.93 23.56 2.29
N PRO A 183 -8.22 23.25 2.50
CA PRO A 183 -8.69 21.92 2.86
C PRO A 183 -8.31 20.90 1.76
N LYS A 184 -7.69 19.80 2.16
CA LYS A 184 -7.25 18.72 1.25
C LYS A 184 -6.28 19.13 0.14
N ALA A 185 -5.74 20.35 0.18
CA ALA A 185 -4.75 20.79 -0.78
C ALA A 185 -3.39 20.15 -0.46
N ILE A 186 -2.69 19.74 -1.51
CA ILE A 186 -1.32 19.21 -1.43
C ILE A 186 -0.41 20.02 -2.34
N ARG A 187 0.88 19.96 -2.08
CA ARG A 187 1.95 20.44 -2.96
C ARG A 187 2.87 19.28 -3.24
N ALA A 188 3.28 19.13 -4.49
CA ALA A 188 4.25 18.12 -4.89
C ALA A 188 5.42 18.78 -5.59
N ARG A 189 6.64 18.27 -5.34
CA ARG A 189 7.86 18.66 -6.07
C ARG A 189 8.79 17.47 -6.20
N GLU A 190 9.54 17.43 -7.27
CA GLU A 190 10.60 16.44 -7.47
C GLU A 190 11.83 16.81 -6.62
N LEU A 191 12.43 15.78 -6.01
CA LEU A 191 13.69 15.89 -5.29
C LEU A 191 14.79 15.27 -6.15
N THR A 192 15.87 15.99 -6.39
CA THR A 192 16.97 15.57 -7.26
C THR A 192 18.24 15.17 -6.52
N GLN A 193 18.23 15.33 -5.20
CA GLN A 193 19.36 14.94 -4.36
C GLN A 193 19.46 13.40 -4.26
N PRO A 194 20.64 12.86 -3.90
CA PRO A 194 20.78 11.44 -3.58
C PRO A 194 19.79 10.99 -2.50
N LEU A 195 19.31 9.76 -2.58
CA LEU A 195 18.33 9.19 -1.65
C LEU A 195 18.79 9.29 -0.19
N GLU A 196 20.08 9.04 0.05
CA GLU A 196 20.69 9.14 1.38
C GLU A 196 20.55 10.55 1.98
N ASP A 197 20.77 11.58 1.15
CA ASP A 197 20.66 12.98 1.57
C ASP A 197 19.20 13.37 1.83
N ILE A 198 18.28 12.92 0.97
CA ILE A 198 16.84 13.12 1.17
C ILE A 198 16.39 12.50 2.50
N PHE A 199 16.77 11.23 2.74
CA PHE A 199 16.37 10.55 3.97
C PHE A 199 17.02 11.20 5.20
N ARG A 200 18.30 11.58 5.12
CA ARG A 200 18.98 12.29 6.21
C ARG A 200 18.25 13.59 6.57
N GLU A 201 17.90 14.39 5.56
CA GLU A 201 17.20 15.66 5.76
C GLU A 201 15.77 15.45 6.30
N LYS A 202 14.99 14.58 5.65
CA LYS A 202 13.57 14.43 5.98
C LYS A 202 13.32 13.66 7.27
N LEU A 203 14.23 12.77 7.66
CA LEU A 203 14.14 12.00 8.91
C LEU A 203 14.93 12.66 10.05
N GLU A 204 15.56 13.81 9.79
CA GLU A 204 16.36 14.56 10.77
C GLU A 204 17.46 13.70 11.42
N LEU A 205 18.19 12.92 10.59
CA LEU A 205 19.21 11.99 11.03
C LEU A 205 20.60 12.53 10.78
N ASP A 206 21.55 12.20 11.66
CA ASP A 206 22.97 12.54 11.48
C ASP A 206 23.59 11.79 10.29
N SER A 207 23.15 10.55 10.08
CA SER A 207 23.64 9.72 8.98
C SER A 207 22.59 8.72 8.50
N VAL A 208 22.67 8.37 7.22
CA VAL A 208 21.86 7.33 6.59
C VAL A 208 22.78 6.35 5.88
N SER A 209 22.51 5.07 6.04
CA SER A 209 23.27 3.98 5.42
C SER A 209 22.34 3.16 4.50
N LEU A 210 22.71 3.07 3.22
CA LEU A 210 22.04 2.18 2.27
C LEU A 210 22.85 0.88 2.13
N ILE A 211 22.28 -0.20 2.65
CA ILE A 211 22.83 -1.54 2.56
C ILE A 211 22.37 -2.14 1.23
N ARG A 212 23.31 -2.51 0.38
CA ARG A 212 22.99 -3.15 -0.90
C ARG A 212 22.70 -4.64 -0.68
N LEU A 213 21.58 -5.11 -1.19
CA LEU A 213 21.36 -6.55 -1.33
C LEU A 213 22.35 -7.10 -2.36
N SER A 214 23.25 -7.98 -1.92
CA SER A 214 24.01 -8.80 -2.86
C SER A 214 23.07 -9.89 -3.36
N LEU A 215 22.67 -9.82 -4.63
CA LEU A 215 22.00 -10.93 -5.29
C LEU A 215 23.07 -12.01 -5.49
N ILE A 216 23.11 -12.99 -4.61
CA ILE A 216 23.83 -14.23 -4.84
C ILE A 216 22.97 -15.02 -5.82
N HIS A 217 23.40 -15.09 -7.07
CA HIS A 217 22.83 -15.96 -8.08
C HIS A 217 23.41 -17.37 -7.93
#